data_3b7ab7c0e6f278a69caacc9ef3036c51
#
_entry.id   3b7ab7c0e6f278a69caacc9ef3036c51
#
_cell.length_a   1.000
_cell.length_b   1.000
_cell.length_c   1.000
_cell.angle_alpha   90.00
_cell.angle_beta   90.00
_cell.angle_gamma   90.00
#
_symmetry.space_group_name_H-M   'P 1'
#
loop_
_entity.id
_entity.type
_entity.pdbx_description
1 polymer ?
#
loop_
_entity_poly.entity_id
_entity_poly.type
_entity_poly.pdbx_seq_one_letter_code
_entity_poly.pdbx_strand_id
1 'polypeptide(L)'
;SEIGTDLLPNNKPALPGVIETLREDSAEFAKSVGLTSNVTGIGALLGDLFGAFEGIYSSLLLTTLGVVALILIVVYRSPVLWILPLFSAVIALSTASGLVYLLTKNDVIDLNGQSQGILSVLVLGAATDYALLLISRYREELHHHDHPAQAMKAALKGVFEPIVASGATVI
;
A
#
# COMPACT_ATOMS: atom_id res chain seq x y z
N SER A 1 34.07 -3.20 1.88
CA SER A 1 33.05 -2.37 2.51
C SER A 1 31.71 -2.66 1.84
N GLU A 2 30.80 -3.26 2.58
CA GLU A 2 29.46 -3.62 2.13
C GLU A 2 28.58 -2.35 2.06
N ILE A 3 28.62 -1.65 0.95
CA ILE A 3 27.82 -0.45 0.69
C ILE A 3 26.37 -0.80 0.28
N GLY A 4 25.99 -2.07 0.27
CA GLY A 4 24.76 -2.52 -0.39
C GLY A 4 23.55 -2.79 0.49
N THR A 5 23.72 -2.90 1.80
CA THR A 5 22.65 -3.34 2.71
C THR A 5 22.23 -2.32 3.75
N ASP A 6 22.95 -1.21 3.87
CA ASP A 6 22.58 -0.17 4.83
C ASP A 6 21.31 0.55 4.39
N LEU A 7 20.34 0.60 5.27
CA LEU A 7 19.11 1.36 5.09
C LEU A 7 19.33 2.80 5.56
N LEU A 8 18.80 3.75 4.80
CA LEU A 8 18.70 5.14 5.28
C LEU A 8 17.79 5.21 6.52
N PRO A 9 17.87 6.28 7.34
CA PRO A 9 17.02 6.44 8.53
C PRO A 9 15.52 6.32 8.27
N ASN A 10 15.10 6.47 7.01
CA ASN A 10 13.71 6.31 6.54
C ASN A 10 13.37 4.87 6.06
N ASN A 11 14.22 3.90 6.36
CA ASN A 11 14.09 2.49 5.97
C ASN A 11 14.12 2.23 4.44
N LYS A 12 14.72 3.15 3.69
CA LYS A 12 14.95 2.95 2.24
C LYS A 12 16.33 2.37 2.00
N PRO A 13 16.52 1.53 0.95
CA PRO A 13 17.84 1.06 0.55
C PRO A 13 18.75 2.26 0.27
N ALA A 14 19.94 2.30 0.84
CA ALA A 14 20.88 3.40 0.66
C ALA A 14 21.39 3.50 -0.79
N LEU A 15 21.49 2.34 -1.48
CA LEU A 15 22.10 2.25 -2.80
C LEU A 15 21.43 3.14 -3.87
N PRO A 16 20.08 3.18 -4.05
CA PRO A 16 19.45 4.06 -5.03
C PRO A 16 19.74 5.55 -4.77
N GLY A 17 19.67 5.97 -3.50
CA GLY A 17 19.93 7.35 -3.13
C GLY A 17 21.39 7.77 -3.39
N VAL A 18 22.34 6.89 -3.08
CA VAL A 18 23.77 7.14 -3.35
C VAL A 18 24.03 7.24 -4.87
N ILE A 19 23.44 6.37 -5.67
CA ILE A 19 23.61 6.40 -7.13
C ILE A 19 23.00 7.66 -7.73
N GLU A 20 21.85 8.11 -7.23
CA GLU A 20 21.22 9.36 -7.71
C GLU A 20 22.10 10.58 -7.38
N THR A 21 22.61 10.68 -6.15
CA THR A 21 23.54 11.76 -5.77
C THR A 21 24.79 11.75 -6.64
N LEU A 22 25.38 10.57 -6.88
CA LEU A 22 26.54 10.45 -7.78
C LEU A 22 26.24 10.89 -9.21
N ARG A 23 25.03 10.62 -9.70
CA ARG A 23 24.60 11.08 -11.03
C ARG A 23 24.45 12.58 -11.08
N GLU A 24 23.82 13.17 -10.08
CA GLU A 24 23.64 14.63 -9.99
C GLU A 24 25.01 15.34 -9.93
N ASP A 25 25.87 14.94 -9.00
CA ASP A 25 27.19 15.54 -8.82
C ASP A 25 28.07 15.38 -10.08
N SER A 26 28.10 14.18 -10.66
CA SER A 26 28.87 13.92 -11.86
C SER A 26 28.33 14.67 -13.08
N ALA A 27 27.01 14.83 -13.21
CA ALA A 27 26.38 15.57 -14.29
C ALA A 27 26.64 17.07 -14.17
N GLU A 28 26.60 17.62 -12.95
CA GLU A 28 26.93 19.03 -12.70
C GLU A 28 28.37 19.34 -13.06
N PHE A 29 29.31 18.50 -12.61
CA PHE A 29 30.72 18.65 -12.98
C PHE A 29 30.95 18.49 -14.48
N ALA A 30 30.34 17.51 -15.13
CA ALA A 30 30.48 17.30 -16.56
C ALA A 30 29.94 18.48 -17.38
N LYS A 31 28.81 19.08 -16.97
CA LYS A 31 28.29 20.30 -17.61
C LYS A 31 29.24 21.47 -17.53
N SER A 32 29.97 21.62 -16.41
CA SER A 32 30.94 22.72 -16.24
C SER A 32 32.11 22.67 -17.22
N VAL A 33 32.43 21.47 -17.72
CA VAL A 33 33.53 21.22 -18.67
C VAL A 33 33.02 20.84 -20.07
N GLY A 34 31.73 20.96 -20.35
CA GLY A 34 31.17 20.67 -21.66
C GLY A 34 31.09 19.19 -22.03
N LEU A 35 31.09 18.31 -21.02
CA LEU A 35 31.04 16.84 -21.21
C LEU A 35 29.68 16.30 -20.72
N THR A 36 29.39 15.05 -21.11
CA THR A 36 28.29 14.25 -20.56
C THR A 36 28.86 13.14 -19.67
N SER A 37 28.30 12.98 -18.47
CA SER A 37 28.68 11.89 -17.57
C SER A 37 27.59 10.83 -17.50
N ASN A 38 28.00 9.56 -17.38
CA ASN A 38 27.08 8.46 -17.15
C ASN A 38 27.67 7.57 -16.04
N VAL A 39 26.90 7.39 -14.96
CA VAL A 39 27.25 6.47 -13.88
C VAL A 39 26.83 5.07 -14.30
N THR A 40 27.80 4.15 -14.43
CA THR A 40 27.57 2.76 -14.85
C THR A 40 28.20 1.78 -13.87
N GLY A 41 27.96 0.50 -14.06
CA GLY A 41 28.48 -0.57 -13.22
C GLY A 41 27.38 -1.32 -12.47
N ILE A 42 27.78 -2.38 -11.76
CA ILE A 42 26.82 -3.26 -11.04
C ILE A 42 26.03 -2.46 -10.00
N GLY A 43 26.67 -1.53 -9.29
CA GLY A 43 26.00 -0.67 -8.31
C GLY A 43 24.94 0.21 -8.94
N ALA A 44 25.23 0.84 -10.08
CA ALA A 44 24.26 1.66 -10.81
C ALA A 44 23.09 0.81 -11.32
N LEU A 45 23.36 -0.37 -11.88
CA LEU A 45 22.33 -1.30 -12.33
C LEU A 45 21.41 -1.73 -11.19
N LEU A 46 21.95 -2.11 -10.04
CA LEU A 46 21.16 -2.47 -8.87
C LEU A 46 20.36 -1.28 -8.34
N GLY A 47 20.94 -0.09 -8.30
CA GLY A 47 20.24 1.14 -7.93
C GLY A 47 19.05 1.42 -8.85
N ASP A 48 19.23 1.27 -10.16
CA ASP A 48 18.16 1.44 -11.14
C ASP A 48 17.05 0.37 -10.99
N LEU A 49 17.43 -0.89 -10.73
CA LEU A 49 16.47 -1.95 -10.48
C LEU A 49 15.64 -1.66 -9.21
N PHE A 50 16.26 -1.28 -8.10
CA PHE A 50 15.54 -0.93 -6.88
C PHE A 50 14.65 0.31 -7.06
N GLY A 51 15.13 1.33 -7.77
CA GLY A 51 14.34 2.52 -8.11
C GLY A 51 13.16 2.20 -9.02
N ALA A 52 13.34 1.30 -9.99
CA ALA A 52 12.25 0.82 -10.85
C ALA A 52 11.17 0.08 -10.05
N PHE A 53 11.56 -0.76 -9.08
CA PHE A 53 10.59 -1.43 -8.20
C PHE A 53 9.81 -0.45 -7.32
N GLU A 54 10.45 0.60 -6.80
CA GLU A 54 9.76 1.65 -6.02
C GLU A 54 8.76 2.43 -6.89
N GLY A 55 9.12 2.74 -8.13
CA GLY A 55 8.22 3.39 -9.10
C GLY A 55 7.03 2.52 -9.49
N ILE A 56 7.26 1.22 -9.71
CA ILE A 56 6.19 0.25 -10.01
C ILE A 56 5.23 0.13 -8.83
N TYR A 57 5.75 0.08 -7.60
CA TYR A 57 4.92 0.01 -6.39
C TYR A 57 3.97 1.20 -6.27
N SER A 58 4.47 2.41 -6.42
CA SER A 58 3.65 3.63 -6.34
C SER A 58 2.60 3.68 -7.45
N SER A 59 2.97 3.29 -8.66
CA SER A 59 2.05 3.23 -9.81
C SER A 59 0.96 2.19 -9.62
N LEU A 60 1.31 0.99 -9.15
CA LEU A 60 0.35 -0.08 -8.85
C LEU A 60 -0.65 0.35 -7.78
N LEU A 61 -0.17 0.98 -6.71
CA LEU A 61 -1.00 1.41 -5.60
C LEU A 61 -1.98 2.51 -6.03
N LEU A 62 -1.52 3.50 -6.80
CA LEU A 62 -2.37 4.54 -7.36
C LEU A 62 -3.40 3.99 -8.35
N THR A 63 -2.98 3.08 -9.23
CA THR A 63 -3.88 2.45 -10.19
C THR A 63 -4.95 1.62 -9.49
N THR A 64 -4.56 0.81 -8.51
CA THR A 64 -5.48 0.00 -7.71
C THR A 64 -6.47 0.87 -6.97
N LEU A 65 -5.99 1.93 -6.32
CA LEU A 65 -6.85 2.90 -5.63
C LEU A 65 -7.84 3.58 -6.58
N GLY A 66 -7.38 3.96 -7.77
CA GLY A 66 -8.21 4.58 -8.81
C GLY A 66 -9.30 3.63 -9.33
N VAL A 67 -8.94 2.37 -9.61
CA VAL A 67 -9.89 1.35 -10.06
C VAL A 67 -10.92 1.05 -8.98
N VAL A 68 -10.48 0.86 -7.73
CA VAL A 68 -11.38 0.63 -6.60
C VAL A 68 -12.32 1.82 -6.40
N ALA A 69 -11.82 3.05 -6.43
CA ALA A 69 -12.64 4.25 -6.30
C ALA A 69 -13.69 4.33 -7.42
N LEU A 70 -13.31 4.05 -8.67
CA LEU A 70 -14.22 4.04 -9.81
C LEU A 70 -15.33 2.99 -9.65
N ILE A 71 -14.98 1.76 -9.25
CA ILE A 71 -15.95 0.70 -8.98
C ILE A 71 -16.90 1.12 -7.86
N LEU A 72 -16.38 1.68 -6.78
CA LEU A 72 -17.19 2.14 -5.65
C LEU A 72 -18.16 3.25 -6.06
N ILE A 73 -17.73 4.21 -6.86
CA ILE A 73 -18.60 5.29 -7.38
C ILE A 73 -19.75 4.69 -8.21
N VAL A 74 -19.44 3.75 -9.10
CA VAL A 74 -20.44 3.10 -9.97
C VAL A 74 -21.43 2.26 -9.15
N VAL A 75 -20.94 1.51 -8.18
CA VAL A 75 -21.77 0.61 -7.35
C VAL A 75 -22.67 1.40 -6.39
N TYR A 76 -22.11 2.40 -5.72
CA TYR A 76 -22.87 3.14 -4.71
C TYR A 76 -23.78 4.23 -5.27
N ARG A 77 -23.52 4.72 -6.46
CA ARG A 77 -24.28 5.83 -7.09
C ARG A 77 -24.44 7.06 -6.17
N SER A 78 -23.60 7.20 -5.17
CA SER A 78 -23.64 8.27 -4.17
C SER A 78 -22.26 8.90 -4.04
N PRO A 79 -22.16 10.23 -4.16
CA PRO A 79 -20.88 10.94 -4.11
C PRO A 79 -20.22 10.91 -2.72
N VAL A 80 -20.90 10.45 -1.70
CA VAL A 80 -20.40 10.42 -0.31
C VAL A 80 -20.14 8.99 0.18
N LEU A 81 -20.98 8.02 -0.20
CA LEU A 81 -20.89 6.67 0.35
C LEU A 81 -19.64 5.90 -0.09
N TRP A 82 -19.02 6.22 -1.22
CA TRP A 82 -17.80 5.57 -1.69
C TRP A 82 -16.56 5.95 -0.88
N ILE A 83 -16.60 7.10 -0.19
CA ILE A 83 -15.49 7.59 0.63
C ILE A 83 -15.30 6.70 1.88
N LEU A 84 -16.37 6.20 2.47
CA LEU A 84 -16.32 5.39 3.70
C LEU A 84 -15.48 4.10 3.54
N PRO A 85 -15.73 3.23 2.54
CA PRO A 85 -14.89 2.05 2.31
C PRO A 85 -13.43 2.42 2.02
N LEU A 86 -13.22 3.46 1.24
CA LEU A 86 -11.87 3.91 0.89
C LEU A 86 -11.10 4.40 2.11
N PHE A 87 -11.74 5.18 2.98
CA PHE A 87 -11.14 5.64 4.23
C PHE A 87 -10.83 4.47 5.18
N SER A 88 -11.75 3.50 5.28
CA SER A 88 -11.52 2.25 6.02
C SER A 88 -10.34 1.46 5.48
N ALA A 89 -10.20 1.36 4.16
CA ALA A 89 -9.09 0.68 3.51
C ALA A 89 -7.74 1.37 3.76
N VAL A 90 -7.70 2.70 3.77
CA VAL A 90 -6.49 3.47 4.10
C VAL A 90 -6.08 3.23 5.56
N ILE A 91 -7.03 3.22 6.50
CA ILE A 91 -6.74 2.89 7.90
C ILE A 91 -6.22 1.46 8.03
N ALA A 92 -6.86 0.50 7.37
CA ALA A 92 -6.42 -0.90 7.37
C ALA A 92 -5.00 -1.05 6.82
N LEU A 93 -4.70 -0.39 5.70
CA LEU A 93 -3.36 -0.38 5.09
C LEU A 93 -2.32 0.23 6.03
N SER A 94 -2.64 1.36 6.67
CA SER A 94 -1.75 2.02 7.63
C SER A 94 -1.47 1.13 8.84
N THR A 95 -2.50 0.46 9.35
CA THR A 95 -2.38 -0.48 10.48
C THR A 95 -1.55 -1.71 10.11
N ALA A 96 -1.82 -2.31 8.95
CA ALA A 96 -1.05 -3.45 8.44
C ALA A 96 0.42 -3.08 8.23
N SER A 97 0.71 -1.93 7.60
CA SER A 97 2.08 -1.44 7.40
C SER A 97 2.79 -1.17 8.73
N GLY A 98 2.09 -0.63 9.73
CA GLY A 98 2.63 -0.43 11.09
C GLY A 98 2.96 -1.76 11.77
N LEU A 99 2.09 -2.77 11.67
CA LEU A 99 2.33 -4.10 12.22
C LEU A 99 3.54 -4.78 11.56
N VAL A 100 3.58 -4.73 10.23
CA VAL A 100 4.70 -5.26 9.45
C VAL A 100 6.02 -4.57 9.83
N TYR A 101 6.03 -3.25 9.97
CA TYR A 101 7.20 -2.52 10.45
C TYR A 101 7.67 -2.99 11.83
N LEU A 102 6.75 -3.22 12.77
CA LEU A 102 7.10 -3.74 14.09
C LEU A 102 7.69 -5.15 14.03
N LEU A 103 7.16 -6.03 13.17
CA LEU A 103 7.68 -7.38 12.98
C LEU A 103 9.08 -7.37 12.35
N THR A 104 9.30 -6.54 11.35
CA THR A 104 10.62 -6.38 10.71
C THR A 104 11.64 -5.78 11.68
N LYS A 105 11.23 -4.78 12.48
CA LYS A 105 12.10 -4.17 13.49
C LYS A 105 12.57 -5.17 14.57
N ASN A 106 11.80 -6.21 14.84
CA ASN A 106 12.14 -7.26 15.80
C ASN A 106 12.76 -8.50 15.13
N ASP A 107 13.22 -8.40 13.89
CA ASP A 107 13.85 -9.48 13.11
C ASP A 107 12.99 -10.76 12.98
N VAL A 108 11.65 -10.59 13.05
CA VAL A 108 10.69 -11.70 12.92
C VAL A 108 10.45 -12.05 11.46
N ILE A 109 10.47 -11.02 10.57
CA ILE A 109 10.28 -11.17 9.14
C ILE A 109 11.22 -10.26 8.37
N ASP A 110 11.70 -10.74 7.21
CA ASP A 110 12.42 -9.96 6.22
C ASP A 110 11.44 -9.44 5.16
N LEU A 111 11.44 -8.14 4.93
CA LEU A 111 10.62 -7.50 3.92
C LEU A 111 11.47 -6.96 2.78
N ASN A 112 11.07 -7.31 1.57
CA ASN A 112 11.54 -6.64 0.38
C ASN A 112 10.42 -5.75 -0.23
N GLY A 113 10.77 -4.82 -1.10
CA GLY A 113 9.82 -3.89 -1.71
C GLY A 113 8.71 -4.59 -2.50
N GLN A 114 9.01 -5.74 -3.11
CA GLN A 114 8.03 -6.54 -3.85
C GLN A 114 6.97 -7.14 -2.91
N SER A 115 7.39 -7.75 -1.79
CA SER A 115 6.48 -8.32 -0.80
C SER A 115 5.59 -7.25 -0.18
N GLN A 116 6.13 -6.06 0.10
CA GLN A 116 5.36 -4.93 0.61
C GLN A 116 4.33 -4.44 -0.40
N GLY A 117 4.69 -4.41 -1.69
CA GLY A 117 3.78 -4.05 -2.78
C GLY A 117 2.58 -4.98 -2.86
N ILE A 118 2.83 -6.28 -2.88
CA ILE A 118 1.78 -7.31 -2.93
C ILE A 118 0.87 -7.21 -1.69
N LEU A 119 1.46 -7.13 -0.50
CA LEU A 119 0.73 -6.98 0.76
C LEU A 119 -0.20 -5.76 0.74
N SER A 120 0.29 -4.61 0.28
CA SER A 120 -0.50 -3.38 0.23
C SER A 120 -1.71 -3.49 -0.68
N VAL A 121 -1.55 -4.10 -1.86
CA VAL A 121 -2.66 -4.32 -2.81
C VAL A 121 -3.68 -5.31 -2.24
N LEU A 122 -3.22 -6.39 -1.61
CA LEU A 122 -4.09 -7.39 -0.98
C LEU A 122 -4.87 -6.79 0.20
N VAL A 123 -4.21 -6.02 1.06
CA VAL A 123 -4.88 -5.35 2.21
C VAL A 123 -5.91 -4.34 1.72
N LEU A 124 -5.57 -3.53 0.71
CA LEU A 124 -6.50 -2.57 0.12
C LEU A 124 -7.72 -3.26 -0.48
N GLY A 125 -7.53 -4.34 -1.23
CA GLY A 125 -8.61 -5.15 -1.81
C GLY A 125 -9.50 -5.75 -0.73
N ALA A 126 -8.93 -6.51 0.20
CA ALA A 126 -9.68 -7.15 1.28
C ALA A 126 -10.44 -6.15 2.15
N ALA A 127 -9.82 -5.02 2.52
CA ALA A 127 -10.48 -4.00 3.34
C ALA A 127 -11.67 -3.36 2.62
N THR A 128 -11.56 -3.11 1.31
CA THR A 128 -12.70 -2.59 0.51
C THR A 128 -13.80 -3.62 0.37
N ASP A 129 -13.49 -4.90 0.16
CA ASP A 129 -14.49 -5.97 0.04
C ASP A 129 -15.26 -6.16 1.34
N TYR A 130 -14.58 -6.17 2.49
CA TYR A 130 -15.24 -6.28 3.80
C TYR A 130 -16.07 -5.03 4.13
N ALA A 131 -15.60 -3.84 3.76
CA ALA A 131 -16.39 -2.63 3.91
C ALA A 131 -17.66 -2.64 3.04
N LEU A 132 -17.56 -3.15 1.80
CA LEU A 132 -18.69 -3.36 0.90
C LEU A 132 -19.71 -4.32 1.49
N LEU A 133 -19.25 -5.45 2.02
CA LEU A 133 -20.10 -6.45 2.67
C LEU A 133 -20.84 -5.85 3.86
N LEU A 134 -20.14 -5.11 4.72
CA LEU A 134 -20.74 -4.45 5.87
C LEU A 134 -21.78 -3.41 5.47
N ILE A 135 -21.47 -2.56 4.48
CA ILE A 135 -22.39 -1.51 4.04
C ILE A 135 -23.64 -2.12 3.36
N SER A 136 -23.45 -3.17 2.57
CA SER A 136 -24.55 -3.90 1.95
C SER A 136 -25.51 -4.46 3.02
N ARG A 137 -24.92 -5.14 4.01
CA ARG A 137 -25.71 -5.69 5.12
C ARG A 137 -26.36 -4.61 5.97
N TYR A 138 -25.68 -3.49 6.22
CA TYR A 138 -26.25 -2.36 6.95
C TYR A 138 -27.45 -1.76 6.22
N ARG A 139 -27.38 -1.62 4.90
CA ARG A 139 -28.51 -1.13 4.09
C ARG A 139 -29.73 -2.06 4.16
N GLU A 140 -29.50 -3.37 4.20
CA GLU A 140 -30.55 -4.37 4.37
C GLU A 140 -31.18 -4.25 5.76
N GLU A 141 -30.38 -4.15 6.82
CA GLU A 141 -30.86 -4.04 8.20
C GLU A 141 -31.59 -2.72 8.48
N LEU A 142 -31.31 -1.64 7.73
CA LEU A 142 -32.06 -0.39 7.82
C LEU A 142 -33.53 -0.53 7.46
N HIS A 143 -33.90 -1.54 6.68
CA HIS A 143 -35.32 -1.82 6.37
C HIS A 143 -36.05 -2.59 7.50
N HIS A 144 -35.30 -3.18 8.43
CA HIS A 144 -35.83 -4.01 9.51
C HIS A 144 -35.76 -3.35 10.90
N HIS A 145 -35.09 -2.20 11.00
CA HIS A 145 -34.85 -1.52 12.26
C HIS A 145 -35.18 -0.03 12.17
N ASP A 146 -35.94 0.48 13.14
CA ASP A 146 -36.31 1.90 13.20
C ASP A 146 -35.12 2.84 13.54
N HIS A 147 -34.09 2.30 14.16
CA HIS A 147 -32.90 3.07 14.58
C HIS A 147 -31.62 2.63 13.85
N PRO A 148 -30.90 3.58 13.23
CA PRO A 148 -29.64 3.28 12.50
C PRO A 148 -28.60 2.54 13.34
N ALA A 149 -28.52 2.83 14.65
CA ALA A 149 -27.59 2.17 15.55
C ALA A 149 -27.90 0.68 15.76
N GLN A 150 -29.18 0.32 15.78
CA GLN A 150 -29.62 -1.09 15.90
C GLN A 150 -29.33 -1.84 14.59
N ALA A 151 -29.64 -1.21 13.45
CA ALA A 151 -29.32 -1.73 12.13
C ALA A 151 -27.81 -2.00 11.97
N MET A 152 -26.96 -1.06 12.41
CA MET A 152 -25.50 -1.22 12.36
C MET A 152 -25.03 -2.38 13.25
N LYS A 153 -25.59 -2.51 14.46
CA LYS A 153 -25.25 -3.62 15.36
C LYS A 153 -25.66 -4.99 14.79
N ALA A 154 -26.82 -5.06 14.16
CA ALA A 154 -27.29 -6.27 13.48
C ALA A 154 -26.41 -6.61 12.27
N ALA A 155 -26.08 -5.62 11.44
CA ALA A 155 -25.19 -5.76 10.31
C ALA A 155 -23.81 -6.28 10.73
N LEU A 156 -23.18 -5.65 11.72
CA LEU A 156 -21.88 -6.08 12.26
C LEU A 156 -21.92 -7.54 12.73
N LYS A 157 -22.98 -7.93 13.46
CA LYS A 157 -23.15 -9.31 13.91
C LYS A 157 -23.29 -10.28 12.74
N GLY A 158 -24.01 -9.88 11.68
CA GLY A 158 -24.21 -10.72 10.49
C GLY A 158 -22.98 -10.91 9.62
N VAL A 159 -22.05 -9.94 9.60
CA VAL A 159 -20.83 -10.04 8.79
C VAL A 159 -19.60 -10.51 9.58
N PHE A 160 -19.68 -10.54 10.90
CA PHE A 160 -18.55 -10.90 11.77
C PHE A 160 -18.05 -12.32 11.50
N GLU A 161 -18.95 -13.29 11.46
CA GLU A 161 -18.61 -14.69 11.26
C GLU A 161 -17.95 -14.95 9.88
N PRO A 162 -18.51 -14.48 8.74
CA PRO A 162 -17.85 -14.59 7.43
C PRO A 162 -16.48 -13.91 7.38
N ILE A 163 -16.32 -12.74 7.99
CA ILE A 163 -15.03 -12.02 7.99
C ILE A 163 -13.98 -12.80 8.79
N VAL A 164 -14.34 -13.26 9.98
CA VAL A 164 -13.42 -14.05 10.82
C VAL A 164 -13.06 -15.39 10.17
N ALA A 165 -14.03 -16.07 9.57
CA ALA A 165 -13.80 -17.31 8.85
C ALA A 165 -12.86 -17.10 7.66
N SER A 166 -13.08 -16.05 6.86
CA SER A 166 -12.20 -15.69 5.74
C SER A 166 -10.79 -15.33 6.22
N GLY A 167 -10.65 -14.53 7.28
CA GLY A 167 -9.36 -14.20 7.87
C GLY A 167 -8.62 -15.44 8.39
N ALA A 168 -9.32 -16.35 9.05
CA ALA A 168 -8.74 -17.58 9.58
C ALA A 168 -8.26 -18.58 8.51
N THR A 169 -8.79 -18.50 7.28
CA THR A 169 -8.33 -19.36 6.16
C THR A 169 -7.04 -18.87 5.50
N VAL A 170 -6.64 -17.61 5.75
CA VAL A 170 -5.44 -16.99 5.16
C VAL A 170 -4.22 -17.13 6.09
N ILE A 171 -4.44 -17.37 7.37
CA ILE A 171 -3.39 -17.56 8.39
C ILE A 171 -3.03 -19.03 8.51
#